data_aa4a040671f787312b26d5c018397f07
#
_entry.id   aa4a040671f787312b26d5c018397f07
#
_cell.length_a   1.000
_cell.length_b   1.000
_cell.length_c   1.000
_cell.angle_alpha   90.00
_cell.angle_beta   90.00
_cell.angle_gamma   90.00
#
_symmetry.space_group_name_H-M   'P 1'
#
loop_
_entity.id
_entity.type
_entity.pdbx_description
1 polymer ?
#
loop_
_entity_poly.entity_id
_entity_poly.type
_entity_poly.pdbx_seq_one_letter_code
_entity_poly.pdbx_strand_id
1 'polypeptide(L)'
;MKVEGIKPGDRTIVLTNYRTGSTSFVSKNCSKNTVNHWEIVNTQKNKLHNVHSILQQNKPYITKIMPDQLQEDWDYLDKFIECCDQVVYLYRKDFTAQCLSWIAMQHLKDWSVRPQGESNWIEHTIDINQQFADEHTEVIRSNNDALQTLYKKYPGKVYAYEDIQDNDPYKRKYNWIYTPHIEPYNTGAMFND
;
A
#
# COMPACT_ATOMS: atom_id res chain seq x y z
N MET A 1 13.92 -4.73 -9.20
CA MET A 1 14.61 -3.50 -9.63
C MET A 1 14.62 -2.52 -8.47
N LYS A 2 15.74 -1.85 -8.17
CA LYS A 2 15.72 -0.68 -7.28
C LYS A 2 15.11 0.47 -8.05
N VAL A 3 14.16 1.16 -7.45
CA VAL A 3 13.50 2.29 -8.12
C VAL A 3 14.44 3.48 -8.07
N GLU A 4 14.72 4.09 -9.22
CA GLU A 4 15.49 5.33 -9.27
C GLU A 4 14.83 6.41 -8.41
N GLY A 5 15.61 7.02 -7.54
CA GLY A 5 15.17 8.17 -6.77
C GLY A 5 14.86 7.94 -5.30
N ILE A 6 14.83 6.69 -4.81
CA ILE A 6 14.89 6.44 -3.38
C ILE A 6 16.36 6.33 -3.01
N LYS A 7 16.85 7.31 -2.27
CA LYS A 7 18.26 7.33 -1.87
C LYS A 7 18.46 6.43 -0.64
N PRO A 8 19.42 5.51 -0.67
CA PRO A 8 19.82 4.78 0.53
C PRO A 8 20.24 5.77 1.62
N GLY A 9 19.66 5.66 2.79
CA GLY A 9 19.97 6.53 3.91
C GLY A 9 18.93 7.61 4.19
N ASP A 10 17.94 7.80 3.31
CA ASP A 10 16.84 8.73 3.56
C ASP A 10 15.77 8.11 4.48
N ARG A 11 15.07 8.98 5.20
CA ARG A 11 13.84 8.65 5.92
C ARG A 11 12.67 8.77 4.95
N THR A 12 12.06 7.64 4.62
CA THR A 12 11.06 7.54 3.55
C THR A 12 9.72 7.09 4.09
N ILE A 13 8.68 7.86 3.79
CA ILE A 13 7.29 7.46 3.99
C ILE A 13 6.68 7.09 2.64
N VAL A 14 6.12 5.90 2.55
CA VAL A 14 5.38 5.41 1.38
C VAL A 14 3.89 5.50 1.68
N LEU A 15 3.22 6.47 1.08
CA LEU A 15 1.77 6.62 1.11
C LEU A 15 1.18 5.72 0.02
N THR A 16 0.29 4.83 0.40
CA THR A 16 -0.16 3.76 -0.49
C THR A 16 -1.55 3.26 -0.13
N ASN A 17 -2.14 2.48 -1.00
CA ASN A 17 -3.38 1.76 -0.75
C ASN A 17 -3.09 0.25 -0.61
N TYR A 18 -4.11 -0.53 -0.29
CA TYR A 18 -4.02 -1.98 -0.26
C TYR A 18 -3.75 -2.56 -1.66
N ARG A 19 -3.04 -3.66 -1.71
CA ARG A 19 -2.76 -4.44 -2.95
C ARG A 19 -2.02 -3.68 -4.05
N THR A 20 -1.24 -2.69 -3.69
CA THR A 20 -0.35 -1.93 -4.59
C THR A 20 1.07 -2.50 -4.65
N GLY A 21 1.32 -3.69 -4.10
CA GLY A 21 2.67 -4.27 -4.04
C GLY A 21 3.62 -3.54 -3.07
N SER A 22 3.09 -2.71 -2.18
CA SER A 22 3.87 -1.87 -1.26
C SER A 22 4.82 -2.66 -0.36
N THR A 23 4.46 -3.87 0.06
CA THR A 23 5.33 -4.75 0.85
C THR A 23 6.60 -5.12 0.07
N SER A 24 6.47 -5.53 -1.20
CA SER A 24 7.60 -5.83 -2.07
C SER A 24 8.42 -4.57 -2.38
N PHE A 25 7.75 -3.43 -2.60
CA PHE A 25 8.40 -2.15 -2.83
C PHE A 25 9.28 -1.75 -1.66
N VAL A 26 8.74 -1.76 -0.44
CA VAL A 26 9.48 -1.41 0.78
C VAL A 26 10.67 -2.35 0.99
N SER A 27 10.47 -3.67 0.85
CA SER A 27 11.55 -4.65 0.99
C SER A 27 12.70 -4.43 -0.01
N LYS A 28 12.39 -4.18 -1.27
CA LYS A 28 13.40 -3.99 -2.32
C LYS A 28 14.19 -2.69 -2.19
N ASN A 29 13.59 -1.67 -1.57
CA ASN A 29 14.21 -0.35 -1.40
C ASN A 29 14.81 -0.15 -0.01
N CYS A 30 14.64 -1.12 0.91
CA CYS A 30 15.32 -1.13 2.20
C CYS A 30 16.81 -1.48 2.01
N SER A 31 17.71 -0.62 2.46
CA SER A 31 19.15 -0.87 2.48
C SER A 31 19.58 -1.56 3.78
N LYS A 32 20.81 -2.07 3.85
CA LYS A 32 21.36 -2.69 5.08
C LYS A 32 21.35 -1.75 6.30
N ASN A 33 21.41 -0.43 6.06
CA ASN A 33 21.44 0.57 7.12
C ASN A 33 20.10 1.27 7.33
N THR A 34 19.06 0.84 6.63
CA THR A 34 17.72 1.43 6.70
C THR A 34 16.82 0.53 7.52
N VAL A 35 16.15 1.10 8.52
CA VAL A 35 15.17 0.37 9.32
C VAL A 35 13.87 0.23 8.52
N ASN A 36 13.42 -1.01 8.34
CA ASN A 36 12.11 -1.27 7.72
C ASN A 36 11.05 -1.37 8.81
N HIS A 37 10.21 -0.35 8.92
CA HIS A 37 9.12 -0.32 9.88
C HIS A 37 7.82 -0.92 9.35
N TRP A 38 7.79 -1.39 8.10
CA TRP A 38 6.59 -1.95 7.46
C TRP A 38 5.38 -1.01 7.59
N GLU A 39 4.28 -1.51 8.11
CA GLU A 39 3.05 -0.76 8.42
C GLU A 39 3.10 -0.22 9.85
N ILE A 40 3.91 0.78 10.09
CA ILE A 40 4.20 1.25 11.45
C ILE A 40 2.94 1.68 12.22
N VAL A 41 1.98 2.30 11.54
CA VAL A 41 0.70 2.73 12.16
C VAL A 41 -0.13 1.51 12.56
N ASN A 42 -0.20 0.49 11.72
CA ASN A 42 -0.94 -0.72 12.01
C ASN A 42 -0.32 -1.54 13.15
N THR A 43 1.01 -1.60 13.21
CA THR A 43 1.72 -2.34 14.26
C THR A 43 1.64 -1.67 15.62
N GLN A 44 1.47 -0.35 15.67
CA GLN A 44 1.41 0.43 16.91
C GLN A 44 -0.01 0.74 17.39
N LYS A 45 -1.04 0.22 16.75
CA LYS A 45 -2.48 0.38 17.05
C LYS A 45 -2.81 1.44 18.10
N ASN A 46 -3.43 2.54 17.68
CA ASN A 46 -3.89 3.64 18.53
C ASN A 46 -2.81 4.36 19.38
N LYS A 47 -1.53 4.16 19.04
CA LYS A 47 -0.40 4.81 19.70
C LYS A 47 0.36 5.70 18.71
N LEU A 48 -0.36 6.58 18.02
CA LEU A 48 0.23 7.46 17.00
C LEU A 48 1.35 8.34 17.54
N HIS A 49 1.29 8.73 18.82
CA HIS A 49 2.39 9.43 19.49
C HIS A 49 3.67 8.59 19.59
N ASN A 50 3.57 7.27 19.75
CA ASN A 50 4.73 6.38 19.74
C ASN A 50 5.33 6.27 18.34
N VAL A 51 4.48 6.22 17.30
CA VAL A 51 4.91 6.23 15.91
C VAL A 51 5.72 7.50 15.63
N HIS A 52 5.20 8.67 16.02
CA HIS A 52 5.92 9.93 15.88
C HIS A 52 7.29 9.90 16.60
N SER A 53 7.34 9.42 17.84
CA SER A 53 8.59 9.29 18.59
C SER A 53 9.61 8.36 17.92
N ILE A 54 9.15 7.28 17.24
CA ILE A 54 10.01 6.38 16.48
C ILE A 54 10.55 7.10 15.22
N LEU A 55 9.69 7.81 14.49
CA LEU A 55 10.07 8.50 13.26
C LEU A 55 10.99 9.70 13.49
N GLN A 56 10.91 10.33 14.66
CA GLN A 56 11.82 11.40 15.07
C GLN A 56 13.27 10.93 15.33
N GLN A 57 13.49 9.62 15.51
CA GLN A 57 14.85 9.09 15.67
C GLN A 57 15.62 9.34 14.37
N ASN A 58 16.72 10.02 14.44
CA ASN A 58 17.52 10.47 13.29
C ASN A 58 18.27 9.31 12.59
N LYS A 59 17.53 8.24 12.28
CA LYS A 59 18.01 7.04 11.60
C LYS A 59 17.27 6.86 10.27
N PRO A 60 17.95 6.42 9.23
CA PRO A 60 17.30 6.08 7.96
C PRO A 60 16.21 5.05 8.17
N TYR A 61 15.03 5.28 7.61
CA TYR A 61 13.94 4.32 7.66
C TYR A 61 13.13 4.33 6.36
N ILE A 62 12.39 3.26 6.16
CA ILE A 62 11.31 3.18 5.19
C ILE A 62 10.08 2.58 5.86
N THR A 63 8.95 3.21 5.70
CA THR A 63 7.66 2.73 6.23
C THR A 63 6.55 3.00 5.24
N LYS A 64 5.48 2.22 5.31
CA LYS A 64 4.27 2.47 4.52
C LYS A 64 3.11 2.81 5.43
N ILE A 65 2.26 3.71 4.96
CA ILE A 65 1.04 4.16 5.64
C ILE A 65 -0.09 4.13 4.61
N MET A 66 -1.21 3.54 4.98
CA MET A 66 -2.45 3.60 4.24
C MET A 66 -3.38 4.63 4.89
N PRO A 67 -4.10 5.45 4.12
CA PRO A 67 -4.90 6.56 4.65
C PRO A 67 -5.88 6.14 5.75
N ASP A 68 -6.59 5.04 5.58
CA ASP A 68 -7.56 4.53 6.57
C ASP A 68 -6.95 4.08 7.90
N GLN A 69 -5.64 3.83 7.94
CA GLN A 69 -4.94 3.51 9.19
C GLN A 69 -4.81 4.71 10.13
N LEU A 70 -4.89 5.92 9.60
CA LEU A 70 -4.85 7.15 10.39
C LEU A 70 -6.23 7.50 10.95
N GLN A 71 -7.29 6.88 10.43
CA GLN A 71 -8.68 7.19 10.77
C GLN A 71 -8.95 8.70 10.61
N GLU A 72 -9.34 9.39 11.69
CA GLU A 72 -9.60 10.83 11.67
C GLU A 72 -8.40 11.66 12.16
N ASP A 73 -7.31 11.00 12.57
CA ASP A 73 -6.14 11.65 13.16
C ASP A 73 -5.12 12.14 12.11
N TRP A 74 -5.60 12.88 11.12
CA TRP A 74 -4.77 13.43 10.03
C TRP A 74 -3.64 14.35 10.51
N ASP A 75 -3.80 15.01 11.65
CA ASP A 75 -2.76 15.86 12.26
C ASP A 75 -1.46 15.09 12.56
N TYR A 76 -1.57 13.78 12.78
CA TYR A 76 -0.38 12.96 12.95
C TYR A 76 0.39 12.73 11.66
N LEU A 77 -0.30 12.71 10.51
CA LEU A 77 0.39 12.57 9.22
C LEU A 77 1.29 13.79 8.97
N ASP A 78 0.86 15.00 9.31
CA ASP A 78 1.68 16.20 9.20
C ASP A 78 2.98 16.02 10.00
N LYS A 79 2.87 15.60 11.25
CA LYS A 79 4.04 15.32 12.11
C LYS A 79 4.94 14.21 11.57
N PHE A 80 4.36 13.20 10.92
CA PHE A 80 5.14 12.11 10.31
C PHE A 80 5.89 12.59 9.09
N ILE A 81 5.23 13.41 8.24
CA ILE A 81 5.86 13.99 7.05
C ILE A 81 7.01 14.94 7.44
N GLU A 82 6.86 15.73 8.51
CA GLU A 82 7.94 16.56 9.03
C GLU A 82 9.19 15.75 9.47
N CYS A 83 8.99 14.48 9.82
CA CYS A 83 10.07 13.58 10.21
C CYS A 83 10.73 12.85 9.04
N CYS A 84 10.28 13.00 7.80
CA CYS A 84 10.83 12.29 6.65
C CYS A 84 11.62 13.21 5.71
N ASP A 85 12.52 12.61 4.93
CA ASP A 85 13.29 13.31 3.90
C ASP A 85 12.59 13.22 2.54
N GLN A 86 11.72 12.23 2.35
CA GLN A 86 10.92 12.09 1.14
C GLN A 86 9.61 11.37 1.36
N VAL A 87 8.61 11.78 0.59
CA VAL A 87 7.31 11.13 0.46
C VAL A 87 7.27 10.41 -0.89
N VAL A 88 6.77 9.19 -0.86
CA VAL A 88 6.56 8.35 -2.04
C VAL A 88 5.11 7.92 -2.10
N TYR A 89 4.50 8.05 -3.26
CA TYR A 89 3.16 7.54 -3.54
C TYR A 89 3.27 6.27 -4.38
N LEU A 90 2.63 5.21 -3.94
CA LEU A 90 2.56 3.97 -4.68
C LEU A 90 1.09 3.62 -4.94
N TYR A 91 0.73 3.52 -6.20
CA TYR A 91 -0.62 3.20 -6.64
C TYR A 91 -0.63 2.05 -7.65
N ARG A 92 -1.81 1.60 -8.04
CA ARG A 92 -2.00 0.57 -9.06
C ARG A 92 -2.86 1.13 -10.20
N LYS A 93 -2.38 0.96 -11.45
CA LYS A 93 -3.10 1.41 -12.66
C LYS A 93 -4.37 0.59 -12.87
N ASP A 94 -4.28 -0.72 -12.71
CA ASP A 94 -5.40 -1.63 -12.83
C ASP A 94 -6.22 -1.68 -11.52
N PHE A 95 -7.18 -0.75 -11.43
CA PHE A 95 -8.09 -0.64 -10.29
C PHE A 95 -8.91 -1.91 -10.07
N THR A 96 -9.43 -2.51 -11.16
CA THR A 96 -10.22 -3.72 -11.07
C THR A 96 -9.43 -4.88 -10.48
N ALA A 97 -8.21 -5.11 -10.97
CA ALA A 97 -7.35 -6.13 -10.41
C ALA A 97 -6.92 -5.83 -8.96
N GLN A 98 -6.80 -4.55 -8.58
CA GLN A 98 -6.55 -4.15 -7.20
C GLN A 98 -7.72 -4.54 -6.29
N CYS A 99 -8.94 -4.19 -6.69
CA CYS A 99 -10.17 -4.50 -5.94
C CYS A 99 -10.38 -6.01 -5.82
N LEU A 100 -10.30 -6.75 -6.91
CA LEU A 100 -10.46 -8.21 -6.88
C LEU A 100 -9.43 -8.88 -5.95
N SER A 101 -8.18 -8.43 -5.97
CA SER A 101 -7.16 -8.94 -5.06
C SER A 101 -7.45 -8.61 -3.59
N TRP A 102 -8.01 -7.44 -3.31
CA TRP A 102 -8.40 -7.04 -1.96
C TRP A 102 -9.62 -7.83 -1.45
N ILE A 103 -10.67 -7.92 -2.26
CA ILE A 103 -11.89 -8.67 -1.98
C ILE A 103 -11.59 -10.14 -1.66
N ALA A 104 -10.76 -10.77 -2.48
CA ALA A 104 -10.34 -12.15 -2.25
C ALA A 104 -9.62 -12.33 -0.92
N MET A 105 -8.73 -11.41 -0.56
CA MET A 105 -8.04 -11.45 0.74
C MET A 105 -8.98 -11.25 1.92
N GLN A 106 -9.93 -10.35 1.81
CA GLN A 106 -10.95 -10.12 2.85
C GLN A 106 -11.81 -11.36 3.07
N HIS A 107 -12.23 -12.01 1.98
CA HIS A 107 -12.99 -13.24 2.04
C HIS A 107 -12.23 -14.39 2.69
N LEU A 108 -10.98 -14.59 2.27
CA LEU A 108 -10.12 -15.67 2.77
C LEU A 108 -9.55 -15.41 4.15
N LYS A 109 -9.54 -14.16 4.62
CA LYS A 109 -8.86 -13.72 5.85
C LYS A 109 -7.37 -14.15 5.89
N ASP A 110 -6.78 -14.38 4.73
CA ASP A 110 -5.38 -14.81 4.59
C ASP A 110 -4.48 -13.63 4.22
N TRP A 111 -3.86 -13.07 5.23
CA TRP A 111 -2.93 -11.95 5.14
C TRP A 111 -1.47 -12.40 4.97
N SER A 112 -1.23 -13.70 4.86
CA SER A 112 0.13 -14.22 4.83
C SER A 112 0.86 -13.79 3.54
N VAL A 113 1.95 -13.06 3.69
CA VAL A 113 2.97 -12.87 2.67
C VAL A 113 3.86 -14.10 2.73
N ARG A 114 3.67 -15.04 1.80
CA ARG A 114 4.52 -16.23 1.76
C ARG A 114 5.87 -15.89 1.13
N PRO A 115 6.99 -16.36 1.72
CA PRO A 115 8.31 -16.16 1.16
C PRO A 115 8.44 -16.78 -0.23
N GLN A 116 9.30 -16.20 -1.05
CA GLN A 116 9.68 -16.72 -2.35
C GLN A 116 10.28 -18.14 -2.19
N GLY A 117 9.73 -19.13 -2.88
CA GLY A 117 10.28 -20.49 -2.93
C GLY A 117 9.30 -21.62 -2.57
N GLU A 118 8.18 -21.33 -1.96
CA GLU A 118 7.12 -22.32 -1.77
C GLU A 118 6.25 -22.37 -3.03
N SER A 119 6.47 -23.37 -3.85
CA SER A 119 5.78 -23.61 -5.15
C SER A 119 4.32 -24.05 -5.01
N ASN A 120 3.74 -23.98 -3.84
CA ASN A 120 2.36 -24.34 -3.60
C ASN A 120 1.46 -23.17 -3.94
N TRP A 121 1.14 -23.02 -5.22
CA TRP A 121 0.02 -22.22 -5.69
C TRP A 121 -1.27 -22.85 -5.15
N ILE A 122 -1.76 -22.36 -4.05
CA ILE A 122 -3.07 -22.75 -3.55
C ILE A 122 -4.07 -22.00 -4.42
N GLU A 123 -4.82 -22.73 -5.23
CA GLU A 123 -5.99 -22.18 -5.91
C GLU A 123 -7.09 -22.00 -4.86
N HIS A 124 -7.43 -20.74 -4.60
CA HIS A 124 -8.52 -20.42 -3.69
C HIS A 124 -9.79 -20.23 -4.50
N THR A 125 -10.85 -20.95 -4.12
CA THR A 125 -12.19 -20.68 -4.64
C THR A 125 -12.80 -19.50 -3.88
N ILE A 126 -13.28 -18.51 -4.61
CA ILE A 126 -13.91 -17.30 -4.06
C ILE A 126 -15.40 -17.35 -4.40
N ASP A 127 -16.21 -17.43 -3.36
CA ASP A 127 -17.67 -17.39 -3.43
C ASP A 127 -18.19 -16.23 -2.60
N ILE A 128 -18.56 -15.15 -3.27
CA ILE A 128 -19.06 -13.92 -2.64
C ILE A 128 -20.23 -13.37 -3.44
N ASN A 129 -21.04 -12.53 -2.82
CA ASN A 129 -22.06 -11.74 -3.52
C ASN A 129 -21.56 -10.35 -3.91
N GLN A 130 -22.34 -9.65 -4.76
CA GLN A 130 -22.01 -8.32 -5.24
C GLN A 130 -21.92 -7.29 -4.09
N GLN A 131 -22.80 -7.37 -3.10
CA GLN A 131 -22.79 -6.45 -1.97
C GLN A 131 -21.46 -6.50 -1.21
N PHE A 132 -20.92 -7.68 -0.92
CA PHE A 132 -19.60 -7.82 -0.29
C PHE A 132 -18.49 -7.20 -1.15
N ALA A 133 -18.60 -7.38 -2.47
CA ALA A 133 -17.62 -6.78 -3.39
C ALA A 133 -17.71 -5.25 -3.40
N ASP A 134 -18.91 -4.68 -3.38
CA ASP A 134 -19.13 -3.23 -3.37
C ASP A 134 -18.58 -2.59 -2.09
N GLU A 135 -18.88 -3.17 -0.93
CA GLU A 135 -18.38 -2.70 0.36
C GLU A 135 -16.83 -2.63 0.40
N HIS A 136 -16.18 -3.64 -0.12
CA HIS A 136 -14.71 -3.69 -0.14
C HIS A 136 -14.07 -2.88 -1.26
N THR A 137 -14.76 -2.69 -2.37
CA THR A 137 -14.32 -1.78 -3.45
C THR A 137 -14.32 -0.34 -2.97
N GLU A 138 -15.32 0.05 -2.18
CA GLU A 138 -15.42 1.41 -1.63
C GLU A 138 -14.25 1.75 -0.71
N VAL A 139 -13.74 0.79 0.05
CA VAL A 139 -12.50 0.99 0.87
C VAL A 139 -11.31 1.37 -0.02
N ILE A 140 -11.12 0.66 -1.15
CA ILE A 140 -10.03 0.95 -2.08
C ILE A 140 -10.23 2.32 -2.74
N ARG A 141 -11.47 2.65 -3.13
CA ARG A 141 -11.81 3.94 -3.74
C ARG A 141 -11.54 5.10 -2.80
N SER A 142 -12.07 5.02 -1.59
CA SER A 142 -11.90 6.04 -0.55
C SER A 142 -10.43 6.29 -0.21
N ASN A 143 -9.63 5.24 -0.11
CA ASN A 143 -8.19 5.37 0.10
C ASN A 143 -7.48 6.03 -1.10
N ASN A 144 -7.89 5.75 -2.33
CA ASN A 144 -7.33 6.39 -3.52
C ASN A 144 -7.67 7.89 -3.55
N ASP A 145 -8.90 8.28 -3.22
CA ASP A 145 -9.32 9.69 -3.11
C ASP A 145 -8.53 10.42 -2.02
N ALA A 146 -8.30 9.77 -0.89
CA ALA A 146 -7.46 10.29 0.18
C ALA A 146 -6.00 10.47 -0.29
N LEU A 147 -5.42 9.51 -1.01
CA LEU A 147 -4.07 9.63 -1.57
C LEU A 147 -3.95 10.79 -2.55
N GLN A 148 -4.96 11.01 -3.39
CA GLN A 148 -5.00 12.15 -4.31
C GLN A 148 -5.02 13.48 -3.54
N THR A 149 -5.82 13.57 -2.49
CA THR A 149 -5.88 14.75 -1.61
C THR A 149 -4.54 14.99 -0.92
N LEU A 150 -3.91 13.93 -0.41
CA LEU A 150 -2.60 14.00 0.23
C LEU A 150 -1.50 14.42 -0.73
N TYR A 151 -1.54 13.97 -1.98
CA TYR A 151 -0.56 14.36 -2.99
C TYR A 151 -0.56 15.88 -3.24
N LYS A 152 -1.74 16.50 -3.29
CA LYS A 152 -1.87 17.95 -3.43
C LYS A 152 -1.28 18.71 -2.25
N LYS A 153 -1.38 18.16 -1.04
CA LYS A 153 -0.84 18.77 0.18
C LYS A 153 0.66 18.49 0.37
N TYR A 154 1.10 17.29 0.03
CA TYR A 154 2.47 16.81 0.22
C TYR A 154 3.00 16.20 -1.09
N PRO A 155 3.42 17.03 -2.05
CA PRO A 155 3.96 16.52 -3.30
C PRO A 155 5.14 15.57 -3.07
N GLY A 156 5.19 14.49 -3.83
CA GLY A 156 6.20 13.45 -3.68
C GLY A 156 6.41 12.67 -4.96
N LYS A 157 7.28 11.66 -4.91
CA LYS A 157 7.51 10.78 -6.04
C LYS A 157 6.37 9.80 -6.20
N VAL A 158 5.89 9.62 -7.41
CA VAL A 158 4.78 8.73 -7.75
C VAL A 158 5.28 7.55 -8.55
N TYR A 159 4.89 6.34 -8.13
CA TYR A 159 5.20 5.10 -8.85
C TYR A 159 3.93 4.28 -9.03
N ALA A 160 3.72 3.80 -10.25
CA ALA A 160 2.72 2.79 -10.49
C ALA A 160 3.31 1.40 -10.25
N TYR A 161 2.54 0.54 -9.60
CA TYR A 161 2.93 -0.84 -9.33
C TYR A 161 3.37 -1.59 -10.59
N GLU A 162 2.61 -1.41 -11.68
CA GLU A 162 2.86 -2.07 -12.96
C GLU A 162 4.19 -1.65 -13.61
N ASP A 163 4.65 -0.42 -13.33
CA ASP A 163 5.89 0.11 -13.91
C ASP A 163 7.15 -0.36 -13.14
N ILE A 164 6.99 -0.75 -11.87
CA ILE A 164 8.11 -1.14 -11.01
C ILE A 164 8.17 -2.64 -10.74
N GLN A 165 7.24 -3.40 -11.28
CA GLN A 165 7.14 -4.83 -11.07
C GLN A 165 8.02 -5.60 -12.07
N ASP A 166 9.10 -6.20 -11.56
CA ASP A 166 9.77 -7.30 -12.24
C ASP A 166 9.18 -8.61 -11.70
N ASN A 167 8.38 -9.33 -12.45
CA ASN A 167 7.82 -10.63 -12.10
C ASN A 167 7.37 -10.73 -10.65
N ASP A 168 6.09 -10.46 -10.38
CA ASP A 168 5.54 -10.58 -9.02
C ASP A 168 5.56 -12.05 -8.58
N PRO A 169 6.45 -12.43 -7.66
CA PRO A 169 6.47 -13.80 -7.15
C PRO A 169 5.24 -14.15 -6.31
N TYR A 170 4.39 -13.16 -6.01
CA TYR A 170 3.20 -13.30 -5.17
C TYR A 170 1.90 -13.33 -5.96
N LYS A 171 1.94 -13.62 -7.26
CA LYS A 171 0.71 -13.79 -8.05
C LYS A 171 -0.12 -14.92 -7.48
N ARG A 172 -1.26 -14.59 -6.88
CA ARG A 172 -2.25 -15.56 -6.44
C ARG A 172 -3.23 -15.80 -7.58
N LYS A 173 -3.57 -17.07 -7.83
CA LYS A 173 -4.71 -17.42 -8.67
C LYS A 173 -5.94 -17.55 -7.79
N TYR A 174 -7.00 -16.87 -8.18
CA TYR A 174 -8.30 -17.00 -7.55
C TYR A 174 -9.28 -17.59 -8.56
N ASN A 175 -9.99 -18.64 -8.16
CA ASN A 175 -11.09 -19.21 -8.92
C ASN A 175 -12.39 -18.59 -8.42
N TRP A 176 -12.89 -17.62 -9.15
CA TRP A 176 -14.13 -16.94 -8.83
C TRP A 176 -15.33 -17.79 -9.28
N ILE A 177 -16.23 -18.15 -8.36
CA ILE A 177 -17.53 -18.75 -8.72
C ILE A 177 -18.38 -17.69 -9.45
N TYR A 178 -18.36 -16.48 -8.90
CA TYR A 178 -18.92 -15.29 -9.53
C TYR A 178 -17.88 -14.17 -9.50
N THR A 179 -17.54 -13.62 -10.67
CA THR A 179 -16.64 -12.47 -10.74
C THR A 179 -17.48 -11.21 -10.54
N PRO A 180 -17.28 -10.47 -9.45
CA PRO A 180 -18.09 -9.28 -9.18
C PRO A 180 -17.82 -8.19 -10.21
N HIS A 181 -18.85 -7.40 -10.50
CA HIS A 181 -18.71 -6.19 -11.28
C HIS A 181 -18.01 -5.11 -10.44
N ILE A 182 -16.98 -4.52 -10.99
CA ILE A 182 -16.25 -3.41 -10.37
C ILE A 182 -16.38 -2.18 -11.27
N GLU A 183 -17.04 -1.16 -10.76
CA GLU A 183 -17.17 0.12 -11.47
C GLU A 183 -15.79 0.74 -11.71
N PRO A 184 -15.51 1.21 -12.93
CA PRO A 184 -14.23 1.81 -13.27
C PRO A 184 -13.86 3.00 -12.35
N TYR A 185 -12.57 3.13 -12.08
CA TYR A 185 -12.00 4.27 -11.38
C TYR A 185 -10.74 4.74 -12.11
N ASN A 186 -10.66 6.03 -12.38
CA ASN A 186 -9.54 6.60 -13.14
C ASN A 186 -8.30 6.83 -12.25
N THR A 187 -7.55 5.79 -12.00
CA THR A 187 -6.30 5.86 -11.23
C THR A 187 -5.21 6.71 -11.93
N GLY A 188 -5.25 6.83 -13.25
CA GLY A 188 -4.30 7.65 -14.02
C GLY A 188 -4.44 9.15 -13.76
N ALA A 189 -5.60 9.62 -13.28
CA ALA A 189 -5.83 11.01 -12.93
C ALA A 189 -5.45 11.37 -11.49
N MET A 190 -5.11 10.38 -10.64
CA MET A 190 -4.89 10.62 -9.20
C MET A 190 -3.74 11.58 -8.91
N PHE A 191 -2.73 11.61 -9.78
CA PHE A 191 -1.47 12.34 -9.56
C PHE A 191 -1.13 13.29 -10.72
N ASN A 192 -2.11 13.65 -11.52
CA ASN A 192 -1.96 14.68 -12.53
C ASN A 192 -2.24 16.05 -11.89
N ASP A 193 -1.34 16.98 -12.14
CA ASP A 193 -1.46 18.40 -11.77
C ASP A 193 -2.56 19.11 -12.57
#